data_b277c91714758830c196d8c541bb9466
#
_entry.id   b277c91714758830c196d8c541bb9466
#
_cell.length_a   1.000
_cell.length_b   1.000
_cell.length_c   1.000
_cell.angle_alpha   90.00
_cell.angle_beta   90.00
_cell.angle_gamma   90.00
#
_symmetry.space_group_name_H-M   'P 1'
#
loop_
_entity.id
_entity.type
_entity.pdbx_description
1 polymer ?
#
loop_
_entity_poly.entity_id
_entity_poly.type
_entity_poly.pdbx_seq_one_letter_code
_entity_poly.pdbx_strand_id
1 'polypeptide(L)'
;MWKVRQLADSKILIKDETIFTLKAGTGRMALGEQLYGDKIINRPRVFQWLLRIEPELSHFKAGTYRFTPGMTVREMLQLLESGKEAQFPLRFVEGMRLSDYLKQLRDAPYIKHTLKDDSYQTVAEVLKFEHPEWVEGWFWPDTWMYTAGTTDVAILKRAHKKMVAAVESAWKGRADGLPYNDQNQFVTMASIIEKETAVAAERDRVASVFINRLRIGMRLQTDPTVIYGMGESYSGKISRKDLETPTAYNTYVISGLPPGPIATPSEASLNAAAHPAKTPYLYFVADGKGGHTFNTNLASHNRSVQDYLKALKEKNAQ
;
A
#
# COMPACT_ATOMS: atom_id res chain seq x y z
N MET A 1 -5.72 -46.81 -26.33
CA MET A 1 -6.72 -45.76 -25.96
C MET A 1 -7.02 -45.68 -24.48
N TRP A 2 -7.29 -46.77 -23.78
CA TRP A 2 -7.60 -46.76 -22.32
C TRP A 2 -6.48 -46.13 -21.47
N LYS A 3 -5.22 -46.50 -21.65
CA LYS A 3 -4.05 -45.93 -20.90
C LYS A 3 -3.85 -44.43 -21.13
N VAL A 4 -4.26 -43.90 -22.27
CA VAL A 4 -4.11 -42.49 -22.62
C VAL A 4 -5.17 -41.66 -21.89
N ARG A 5 -6.42 -42.10 -21.90
CA ARG A 5 -7.51 -41.47 -21.15
C ARG A 5 -7.27 -41.52 -19.64
N GLN A 6 -6.70 -42.65 -19.17
CA GLN A 6 -6.34 -42.79 -17.75
C GLN A 6 -5.28 -41.73 -17.31
N LEU A 7 -4.37 -41.33 -18.22
CA LEU A 7 -3.42 -40.24 -17.92
C LEU A 7 -4.15 -38.90 -17.67
N ALA A 8 -5.14 -38.59 -18.51
CA ALA A 8 -5.88 -37.33 -18.39
C ALA A 8 -6.53 -37.17 -17.00
N ASP A 9 -7.04 -38.27 -16.46
CA ASP A 9 -7.73 -38.29 -15.16
C ASP A 9 -6.79 -38.60 -13.98
N SER A 10 -5.50 -38.83 -14.26
CA SER A 10 -4.49 -39.01 -13.23
C SER A 10 -4.02 -37.68 -12.67
N LYS A 11 -3.64 -37.68 -11.40
CA LYS A 11 -3.08 -36.48 -10.74
C LYS A 11 -1.69 -36.15 -11.28
N ILE A 12 -1.40 -34.85 -11.40
CA ILE A 12 -0.03 -34.38 -11.61
C ILE A 12 0.85 -34.71 -10.39
N LEU A 13 2.16 -34.77 -10.60
CA LEU A 13 3.09 -35.36 -9.62
C LEU A 13 3.67 -34.38 -8.62
N ILE A 14 3.12 -33.16 -8.52
CA ILE A 14 3.61 -32.16 -7.58
C ILE A 14 3.16 -32.46 -6.15
N LYS A 15 4.04 -32.18 -5.19
CA LYS A 15 3.74 -32.31 -3.74
C LYS A 15 3.28 -30.98 -3.15
N ASP A 16 3.81 -29.88 -3.68
CA ASP A 16 3.54 -28.52 -3.25
C ASP A 16 3.00 -27.69 -4.42
N GLU A 17 2.36 -26.57 -4.08
CA GLU A 17 1.90 -25.60 -5.06
C GLU A 17 3.08 -25.16 -5.95
N THR A 18 2.88 -25.19 -7.26
CA THR A 18 3.94 -24.96 -8.27
C THR A 18 3.53 -23.85 -9.22
N ILE A 19 4.41 -22.87 -9.40
CA ILE A 19 4.26 -21.83 -10.42
C ILE A 19 4.92 -22.31 -11.71
N PHE A 20 4.14 -22.34 -12.79
CA PHE A 20 4.55 -22.82 -14.10
C PHE A 20 4.38 -21.73 -15.16
N THR A 21 5.45 -21.42 -15.89
CA THR A 21 5.40 -20.44 -16.97
C THR A 21 5.43 -21.12 -18.33
N LEU A 22 4.40 -20.87 -19.12
CA LEU A 22 4.28 -21.29 -20.49
C LEU A 22 4.59 -20.11 -21.43
N LYS A 23 5.70 -20.19 -22.14
CA LYS A 23 6.13 -19.14 -23.07
C LYS A 23 5.28 -19.14 -24.34
N ALA A 24 5.08 -17.96 -24.92
CA ALA A 24 4.43 -17.83 -26.23
C ALA A 24 5.16 -18.67 -27.30
N GLY A 25 4.40 -19.33 -28.16
CA GLY A 25 4.94 -20.18 -29.23
C GLY A 25 5.35 -21.60 -28.78
N THR A 26 5.14 -21.98 -27.53
CA THR A 26 5.42 -23.34 -27.04
C THR A 26 4.46 -24.34 -27.70
N GLY A 27 5.00 -25.26 -28.47
CA GLY A 27 4.24 -26.33 -29.10
C GLY A 27 3.96 -27.49 -28.16
N ARG A 28 3.12 -28.44 -28.61
CA ARG A 28 2.70 -29.63 -27.83
C ARG A 28 3.89 -30.45 -27.31
N MET A 29 4.91 -30.68 -28.16
CA MET A 29 6.09 -31.46 -27.77
C MET A 29 6.88 -30.74 -26.70
N ALA A 30 7.17 -29.45 -26.91
CA ALA A 30 7.92 -28.63 -25.97
C ALA A 30 7.22 -28.53 -24.60
N LEU A 31 5.88 -28.41 -24.60
CA LEU A 31 5.10 -28.44 -23.37
C LEU A 31 5.28 -29.77 -22.60
N GLY A 32 5.16 -30.90 -23.31
CA GLY A 32 5.34 -32.22 -22.70
C GLY A 32 6.75 -32.41 -22.11
N GLU A 33 7.78 -31.97 -22.82
CA GLU A 33 9.17 -32.00 -22.34
C GLU A 33 9.38 -31.12 -21.13
N GLN A 34 8.82 -29.90 -21.14
CA GLN A 34 8.89 -28.99 -20.01
C GLN A 34 8.20 -29.60 -18.76
N LEU A 35 6.97 -30.10 -18.91
CA LEU A 35 6.23 -30.72 -17.80
C LEU A 35 6.94 -31.95 -17.25
N TYR A 36 7.62 -32.72 -18.11
CA TYR A 36 8.42 -33.85 -17.70
C TYR A 36 9.70 -33.41 -16.98
N GLY A 37 10.41 -32.42 -17.51
CA GLY A 37 11.60 -31.84 -16.90
C GLY A 37 11.33 -31.24 -15.52
N ASP A 38 10.19 -30.59 -15.35
CA ASP A 38 9.73 -30.03 -14.08
C ASP A 38 9.10 -31.08 -13.14
N LYS A 39 9.14 -32.37 -13.54
CA LYS A 39 8.59 -33.51 -12.77
C LYS A 39 7.08 -33.39 -12.46
N ILE A 40 6.35 -32.70 -13.30
CA ILE A 40 4.90 -32.54 -13.19
C ILE A 40 4.18 -33.76 -13.76
N ILE A 41 4.73 -34.34 -14.83
CA ILE A 41 4.29 -35.62 -15.42
C ILE A 41 5.48 -36.58 -15.57
N ASN A 42 5.20 -37.88 -15.65
CA ASN A 42 6.25 -38.93 -15.82
C ASN A 42 6.17 -39.68 -17.14
N ARG A 43 5.17 -39.41 -17.99
CA ARG A 43 4.93 -40.12 -19.23
C ARG A 43 4.76 -39.17 -20.43
N PRO A 44 5.84 -38.49 -20.86
CA PRO A 44 5.72 -37.45 -21.89
C PRO A 44 5.21 -38.01 -23.26
N ARG A 45 5.54 -39.25 -23.60
CA ARG A 45 5.03 -39.87 -24.81
C ARG A 45 3.52 -40.15 -24.77
N VAL A 46 3.00 -40.59 -23.62
CA VAL A 46 1.55 -40.82 -23.42
C VAL A 46 0.81 -39.47 -23.40
N PHE A 47 1.42 -38.44 -22.86
CA PHE A 47 0.91 -37.08 -22.89
C PHE A 47 0.77 -36.57 -24.33
N GLN A 48 1.75 -36.82 -25.21
CA GLN A 48 1.65 -36.47 -26.65
C GLN A 48 0.49 -37.17 -27.36
N TRP A 49 0.27 -38.44 -27.01
CA TRP A 49 -0.88 -39.19 -27.57
C TRP A 49 -2.20 -38.66 -27.05
N LEU A 50 -2.28 -38.23 -25.77
CA LEU A 50 -3.47 -37.59 -25.21
C LEU A 50 -3.85 -36.35 -26.02
N LEU A 51 -2.91 -35.45 -26.30
CA LEU A 51 -3.16 -34.23 -27.07
C LEU A 51 -3.53 -34.50 -28.55
N ARG A 52 -3.26 -35.69 -29.07
CA ARG A 52 -3.72 -36.12 -30.40
C ARG A 52 -5.14 -36.65 -30.38
N ILE A 53 -5.51 -37.36 -29.32
CA ILE A 53 -6.82 -38.01 -29.20
C ILE A 53 -7.87 -37.01 -28.73
N GLU A 54 -7.48 -36.09 -27.89
CA GLU A 54 -8.32 -34.98 -27.34
C GLU A 54 -7.69 -33.64 -27.77
N PRO A 55 -7.82 -33.23 -29.04
CA PRO A 55 -7.15 -32.03 -29.56
C PRO A 55 -7.64 -30.74 -28.93
N GLU A 56 -8.83 -30.75 -28.36
CA GLU A 56 -9.40 -29.64 -27.56
C GLU A 56 -8.51 -29.27 -26.38
N LEU A 57 -7.80 -30.22 -25.80
CA LEU A 57 -6.85 -29.99 -24.68
C LEU A 57 -5.53 -29.34 -25.14
N SER A 58 -5.39 -29.03 -26.42
CA SER A 58 -4.17 -28.47 -27.00
C SER A 58 -4.21 -26.96 -27.19
N HIS A 59 -5.29 -26.29 -26.83
CA HIS A 59 -5.48 -24.85 -27.01
C HIS A 59 -4.94 -24.05 -25.80
N PHE A 60 -3.75 -24.41 -25.35
CA PHE A 60 -3.14 -23.73 -24.19
C PHE A 60 -2.61 -22.33 -24.56
N LYS A 61 -2.75 -21.41 -23.63
CA LYS A 61 -2.35 -20.00 -23.73
C LYS A 61 -1.08 -19.75 -22.96
N ALA A 62 -0.21 -18.92 -23.53
CA ALA A 62 0.98 -18.46 -22.84
C ALA A 62 0.61 -17.69 -21.57
N GLY A 63 1.42 -17.83 -20.53
CA GLY A 63 1.22 -17.18 -19.24
C GLY A 63 1.90 -17.92 -18.11
N THR A 64 1.72 -17.42 -16.91
CA THR A 64 2.23 -18.03 -15.67
C THR A 64 1.06 -18.53 -14.85
N TYR A 65 1.07 -19.81 -14.54
CA TYR A 65 -0.06 -20.52 -13.93
C TYR A 65 0.32 -21.12 -12.58
N ARG A 66 -0.66 -21.33 -11.75
CA ARG A 66 -0.53 -21.98 -10.45
C ARG A 66 -1.12 -23.37 -10.50
N PHE A 67 -0.27 -24.37 -10.35
CA PHE A 67 -0.70 -25.76 -10.23
C PHE A 67 -0.77 -26.13 -8.75
N THR A 68 -1.85 -26.80 -8.36
CA THR A 68 -2.09 -27.24 -6.99
C THR A 68 -1.98 -28.76 -6.87
N PRO A 69 -1.49 -29.30 -5.75
CA PRO A 69 -1.49 -30.74 -5.49
C PRO A 69 -2.90 -31.34 -5.61
N GLY A 70 -3.01 -32.49 -6.24
CA GLY A 70 -4.29 -33.16 -6.46
C GLY A 70 -5.00 -32.80 -7.75
N MET A 71 -4.55 -31.80 -8.47
CA MET A 71 -5.00 -31.44 -9.81
C MET A 71 -4.73 -32.60 -10.79
N THR A 72 -5.69 -32.90 -11.65
CA THR A 72 -5.49 -33.89 -12.74
C THR A 72 -4.78 -33.26 -13.93
N VAL A 73 -4.23 -34.12 -14.82
CA VAL A 73 -3.62 -33.64 -16.07
C VAL A 73 -4.66 -32.89 -16.93
N ARG A 74 -5.91 -33.36 -16.94
CA ARG A 74 -7.02 -32.69 -17.63
C ARG A 74 -7.29 -31.31 -17.06
N GLU A 75 -7.42 -31.20 -15.75
CA GLU A 75 -7.64 -29.92 -15.06
C GLU A 75 -6.47 -28.94 -15.31
N MET A 76 -5.24 -29.42 -15.31
CA MET A 76 -4.06 -28.64 -15.64
C MET A 76 -4.15 -28.09 -17.08
N LEU A 77 -4.48 -28.93 -18.06
CA LEU A 77 -4.61 -28.51 -19.45
C LEU A 77 -5.78 -27.54 -19.66
N GLN A 78 -6.89 -27.75 -18.96
CA GLN A 78 -8.03 -26.82 -18.97
C GLN A 78 -7.68 -25.48 -18.36
N LEU A 79 -6.86 -25.44 -17.31
CA LEU A 79 -6.34 -24.21 -16.72
C LEU A 79 -5.48 -23.45 -17.76
N LEU A 80 -4.57 -24.13 -18.44
CA LEU A 80 -3.74 -23.55 -19.51
C LEU A 80 -4.58 -23.02 -20.67
N GLU A 81 -5.66 -23.73 -21.04
CA GLU A 81 -6.61 -23.28 -22.05
C GLU A 81 -7.37 -22.03 -21.64
N SER A 82 -7.81 -21.98 -20.38
CA SER A 82 -8.58 -20.86 -19.84
C SER A 82 -7.84 -19.53 -19.89
N GLY A 83 -6.51 -19.56 -19.84
CA GLY A 83 -5.68 -18.37 -19.72
C GLY A 83 -5.78 -17.67 -18.37
N LYS A 84 -6.34 -18.33 -17.34
CA LYS A 84 -6.40 -17.81 -15.97
C LYS A 84 -5.04 -17.91 -15.31
N GLU A 85 -4.24 -16.88 -15.47
CA GLU A 85 -2.92 -16.79 -14.88
C GLU A 85 -2.96 -16.70 -13.35
N ALA A 86 -1.87 -17.13 -12.72
CA ALA A 86 -1.66 -16.97 -11.28
C ALA A 86 -1.67 -15.48 -10.90
N GLN A 87 -2.38 -15.18 -9.81
CA GLN A 87 -2.43 -13.85 -9.23
C GLN A 87 -1.50 -13.79 -8.02
N PHE A 88 -0.73 -12.72 -7.91
CA PHE A 88 0.19 -12.46 -6.81
C PHE A 88 -0.25 -11.22 -6.05
N PRO A 89 -0.25 -11.25 -4.72
CA PRO A 89 -0.65 -10.09 -3.92
C PRO A 89 0.54 -9.15 -3.67
N LEU A 90 0.28 -7.86 -3.70
CA LEU A 90 1.17 -6.81 -3.24
C LEU A 90 0.39 -5.87 -2.33
N ARG A 91 0.75 -5.80 -1.06
CA ARG A 91 -0.01 -5.02 -0.08
C ARG A 91 0.64 -3.68 0.20
N PHE A 92 -0.03 -2.61 -0.19
CA PHE A 92 0.28 -1.24 0.22
C PHE A 92 -0.50 -0.92 1.49
N VAL A 93 0.22 -0.73 2.60
CA VAL A 93 -0.38 -0.49 3.91
C VAL A 93 -0.50 1.00 4.17
N GLU A 94 -1.59 1.41 4.81
CA GLU A 94 -1.81 2.78 5.27
C GLU A 94 -0.68 3.25 6.19
N GLY A 95 -0.36 4.53 6.15
CA GLY A 95 0.69 5.13 6.96
C GLY A 95 2.11 4.87 6.50
N MET A 96 2.31 4.05 5.48
CA MET A 96 3.60 3.84 4.86
C MET A 96 3.93 4.95 3.85
N ARG A 97 5.21 5.06 3.51
CA ARG A 97 5.72 6.01 2.51
C ARG A 97 5.78 5.35 1.13
N LEU A 98 5.82 6.17 0.10
CA LEU A 98 6.06 5.69 -1.27
C LEU A 98 7.38 4.89 -1.37
N SER A 99 8.42 5.30 -0.64
CA SER A 99 9.69 4.55 -0.60
C SER A 99 9.53 3.10 -0.14
N ASP A 100 8.62 2.84 0.80
CA ASP A 100 8.29 1.49 1.24
C ASP A 100 7.57 0.70 0.14
N TYR A 101 6.65 1.34 -0.59
CA TYR A 101 5.95 0.72 -1.73
C TYR A 101 6.90 0.41 -2.88
N LEU A 102 7.85 1.30 -3.18
CA LEU A 102 8.86 1.08 -4.21
C LEU A 102 9.78 -0.09 -3.85
N LYS A 103 10.14 -0.22 -2.57
CA LYS A 103 10.89 -1.38 -2.08
C LYS A 103 10.10 -2.68 -2.25
N GLN A 104 8.81 -2.69 -1.88
CA GLN A 104 7.94 -3.84 -2.07
C GLN A 104 7.83 -4.23 -3.55
N LEU A 105 7.68 -3.27 -4.45
CA LEU A 105 7.66 -3.49 -5.90
C LEU A 105 8.96 -4.11 -6.41
N ARG A 106 10.10 -3.63 -5.92
CA ARG A 106 11.42 -4.16 -6.28
C ARG A 106 11.61 -5.60 -5.83
N ASP A 107 11.14 -5.94 -4.63
CA ASP A 107 11.29 -7.26 -4.02
C ASP A 107 10.17 -8.25 -4.42
N ALA A 108 9.10 -7.77 -5.07
CA ALA A 108 7.97 -8.59 -5.46
C ALA A 108 8.32 -9.58 -6.58
N PRO A 109 7.87 -10.85 -6.47
CA PRO A 109 8.14 -11.85 -7.50
C PRO A 109 7.39 -11.55 -8.79
N TYR A 110 7.98 -11.89 -9.92
CA TYR A 110 7.37 -11.80 -11.27
C TYR A 110 6.96 -10.39 -11.71
N ILE A 111 7.39 -9.35 -11.05
CA ILE A 111 7.24 -7.96 -11.50
C ILE A 111 8.28 -7.66 -12.56
N LYS A 112 7.85 -7.01 -13.64
CA LYS A 112 8.76 -6.45 -14.64
C LYS A 112 9.18 -5.05 -14.20
N HIS A 113 10.46 -4.88 -13.87
CA HIS A 113 11.02 -3.60 -13.43
C HIS A 113 11.28 -2.70 -14.63
N THR A 114 10.58 -1.58 -14.72
CA THR A 114 10.68 -0.59 -15.79
C THR A 114 11.10 0.79 -15.31
N LEU A 115 11.00 1.06 -14.00
CA LEU A 115 11.55 2.28 -13.41
C LEU A 115 13.08 2.24 -13.47
N LYS A 116 13.69 3.34 -13.91
CA LYS A 116 15.16 3.44 -13.98
C LYS A 116 15.82 3.45 -12.59
N ASP A 117 15.11 3.95 -11.58
CA ASP A 117 15.51 3.99 -10.17
C ASP A 117 14.28 4.16 -9.26
N ASP A 118 14.49 4.09 -7.94
CA ASP A 118 13.45 4.23 -6.92
C ASP A 118 13.31 5.67 -6.41
N SER A 119 13.75 6.68 -7.17
CA SER A 119 13.61 8.07 -6.77
C SER A 119 12.18 8.58 -6.97
N TYR A 120 11.74 9.48 -6.11
CA TYR A 120 10.46 10.18 -6.24
C TYR A 120 10.38 10.98 -7.52
N GLN A 121 11.51 11.55 -7.95
CA GLN A 121 11.62 12.27 -9.21
C GLN A 121 11.26 11.37 -10.41
N THR A 122 11.80 10.16 -10.46
CA THR A 122 11.49 9.18 -11.51
C THR A 122 10.02 8.81 -11.52
N VAL A 123 9.43 8.53 -10.36
CA VAL A 123 7.99 8.24 -10.26
C VAL A 123 7.14 9.42 -10.72
N ALA A 124 7.49 10.63 -10.30
CA ALA A 124 6.80 11.84 -10.69
C ALA A 124 6.84 12.08 -12.21
N GLU A 125 7.99 11.88 -12.83
CA GLU A 125 8.16 12.01 -14.28
C GLU A 125 7.33 10.97 -15.06
N VAL A 126 7.42 9.71 -14.67
CA VAL A 126 6.73 8.60 -15.35
C VAL A 126 5.20 8.72 -15.22
N LEU A 127 4.72 9.14 -14.05
CA LEU A 127 3.28 9.31 -13.76
C LEU A 127 2.77 10.73 -14.07
N LYS A 128 3.66 11.62 -14.54
CA LYS A 128 3.32 12.99 -14.95
C LYS A 128 2.73 13.84 -13.83
N PHE A 129 3.32 13.77 -12.64
CA PHE A 129 3.00 14.72 -11.57
C PHE A 129 3.53 16.11 -11.92
N GLU A 130 2.73 17.14 -11.67
CA GLU A 130 3.16 18.53 -11.85
C GLU A 130 4.27 18.90 -10.87
N HIS A 131 4.18 18.37 -9.63
CA HIS A 131 5.09 18.67 -8.55
C HIS A 131 5.65 17.35 -7.97
N PRO A 132 6.97 17.09 -8.09
CA PRO A 132 7.57 15.88 -7.55
C PRO A 132 7.36 15.68 -6.04
N GLU A 133 7.28 16.77 -5.28
CA GLU A 133 7.00 16.78 -3.85
C GLU A 133 5.59 16.30 -3.48
N TRP A 134 4.68 16.25 -4.44
CA TRP A 134 3.32 15.76 -4.22
C TRP A 134 3.14 14.25 -4.49
N VAL A 135 4.19 13.58 -4.87
CA VAL A 135 4.17 12.15 -5.16
C VAL A 135 3.85 11.31 -3.91
N GLU A 136 4.34 11.73 -2.73
CA GLU A 136 4.03 11.06 -1.47
C GLU A 136 2.54 11.13 -1.16
N GLY A 137 1.97 10.01 -0.70
CA GLY A 137 0.58 9.94 -0.23
C GLY A 137 -0.48 9.77 -1.32
N TRP A 138 -0.12 9.69 -2.59
CA TRP A 138 -1.05 9.65 -3.72
C TRP A 138 -1.22 8.25 -4.34
N PHE A 139 -0.94 7.21 -3.58
CA PHE A 139 -1.11 5.81 -4.01
C PHE A 139 -2.02 5.08 -3.04
N TRP A 140 -3.15 4.57 -3.53
CA TRP A 140 -4.18 3.97 -2.68
C TRP A 140 -3.66 2.73 -1.94
N PRO A 141 -3.82 2.67 -0.62
CA PRO A 141 -3.46 1.50 0.18
C PRO A 141 -4.51 0.40 -0.02
N ASP A 142 -4.04 -0.73 -0.53
CA ASP A 142 -4.87 -1.91 -0.78
C ASP A 142 -3.97 -3.13 -1.01
N THR A 143 -4.57 -4.29 -1.11
CA THR A 143 -3.92 -5.46 -1.68
C THR A 143 -4.10 -5.44 -3.19
N TRP A 144 -3.01 -5.18 -3.91
CA TRP A 144 -2.98 -5.12 -5.36
C TRP A 144 -2.61 -6.47 -5.94
N MET A 145 -3.56 -7.12 -6.63
CA MET A 145 -3.32 -8.38 -7.32
C MET A 145 -2.72 -8.12 -8.71
N TYR A 146 -1.72 -8.89 -9.08
CA TYR A 146 -1.06 -8.78 -10.38
C TYR A 146 -0.70 -10.16 -10.95
N THR A 147 -0.57 -10.23 -12.26
CA THR A 147 -0.06 -11.39 -12.99
C THR A 147 1.43 -11.23 -13.27
N ALA A 148 2.14 -12.34 -13.53
CA ALA A 148 3.55 -12.30 -13.90
C ALA A 148 3.77 -11.44 -15.15
N GLY A 149 4.84 -10.64 -15.12
CA GLY A 149 5.18 -9.70 -16.19
C GLY A 149 4.48 -8.34 -16.11
N THR A 150 3.59 -8.14 -15.14
CA THR A 150 3.05 -6.82 -14.84
C THR A 150 4.19 -5.88 -14.44
N THR A 151 4.18 -4.66 -14.99
CA THR A 151 5.22 -3.68 -14.67
C THR A 151 4.97 -3.00 -13.33
N ASP A 152 6.03 -2.58 -12.67
CA ASP A 152 6.00 -1.72 -11.49
C ASP A 152 5.18 -0.45 -11.75
N VAL A 153 5.40 0.19 -12.89
CA VAL A 153 4.65 1.39 -13.31
C VAL A 153 3.14 1.11 -13.45
N ALA A 154 2.76 -0.05 -13.97
CA ALA A 154 1.34 -0.41 -14.12
C ALA A 154 0.63 -0.49 -12.76
N ILE A 155 1.27 -1.07 -11.73
CA ILE A 155 0.73 -1.15 -10.38
C ILE A 155 0.62 0.23 -9.75
N LEU A 156 1.66 1.05 -9.87
CA LEU A 156 1.64 2.44 -9.39
C LEU A 156 0.54 3.27 -10.05
N LYS A 157 0.34 3.12 -11.35
CA LYS A 157 -0.76 3.80 -12.07
C LYS A 157 -2.14 3.40 -11.55
N ARG A 158 -2.35 2.11 -11.29
CA ARG A 158 -3.63 1.62 -10.72
C ARG A 158 -3.88 2.19 -9.33
N ALA A 159 -2.87 2.15 -8.46
CA ALA A 159 -2.96 2.69 -7.10
C ALA A 159 -3.17 4.20 -7.12
N HIS A 160 -2.46 4.93 -7.97
CA HIS A 160 -2.60 6.37 -8.14
C HIS A 160 -4.00 6.76 -8.66
N LYS A 161 -4.48 6.08 -9.70
CA LYS A 161 -5.82 6.32 -10.26
C LYS A 161 -6.92 6.18 -9.20
N LYS A 162 -6.83 5.15 -8.36
CA LYS A 162 -7.80 4.93 -7.28
C LYS A 162 -7.72 6.03 -6.21
N MET A 163 -6.51 6.44 -5.83
CA MET A 163 -6.32 7.54 -4.88
C MET A 163 -6.89 8.86 -5.43
N VAL A 164 -6.61 9.20 -6.67
CA VAL A 164 -7.15 10.41 -7.31
C VAL A 164 -8.68 10.43 -7.28
N ALA A 165 -9.32 9.31 -7.62
CA ALA A 165 -10.78 9.20 -7.58
C ALA A 165 -11.35 9.32 -6.16
N ALA A 166 -10.71 8.69 -5.17
CA ALA A 166 -11.11 8.76 -3.77
C ALA A 166 -10.94 10.17 -3.19
N VAL A 167 -9.84 10.83 -3.51
CA VAL A 167 -9.57 12.21 -3.08
C VAL A 167 -10.59 13.16 -3.71
N GLU A 168 -10.85 13.04 -4.99
CA GLU A 168 -11.84 13.89 -5.68
C GLU A 168 -13.23 13.74 -5.07
N SER A 169 -13.67 12.52 -4.80
CA SER A 169 -14.95 12.24 -4.15
C SER A 169 -15.03 12.86 -2.75
N ALA A 170 -14.00 12.64 -1.92
CA ALA A 170 -13.95 13.20 -0.58
C ALA A 170 -13.87 14.72 -0.58
N TRP A 171 -13.12 15.30 -1.52
CA TRP A 171 -13.00 16.75 -1.70
C TRP A 171 -14.33 17.40 -2.05
N LYS A 172 -15.09 16.82 -2.97
CA LYS A 172 -16.42 17.32 -3.36
C LYS A 172 -17.43 17.26 -2.20
N GLY A 173 -17.35 16.21 -1.38
CA GLY A 173 -18.25 16.01 -0.24
C GLY A 173 -17.77 16.65 1.07
N ARG A 174 -16.66 17.39 1.08
CA ARG A 174 -16.12 17.99 2.29
C ARG A 174 -17.04 19.02 2.94
N ALA A 175 -16.90 19.18 4.25
CA ALA A 175 -17.56 20.24 4.98
C ALA A 175 -17.14 21.64 4.45
N ASP A 176 -18.03 22.60 4.59
CA ASP A 176 -17.76 23.99 4.18
C ASP A 176 -16.72 24.66 5.08
N GLY A 177 -15.97 25.59 4.50
CA GLY A 177 -15.09 26.49 5.24
C GLY A 177 -13.82 25.84 5.80
N LEU A 178 -13.39 24.70 5.23
CA LEU A 178 -12.13 24.07 5.60
C LEU A 178 -10.92 24.85 5.05
N PRO A 179 -9.83 24.98 5.82
CA PRO A 179 -8.69 25.82 5.45
C PRO A 179 -7.69 25.10 4.52
N TYR A 180 -8.17 24.43 3.48
CA TYR A 180 -7.35 23.84 2.44
C TYR A 180 -7.46 24.68 1.15
N ASN A 181 -6.34 25.00 0.54
CA ASN A 181 -6.32 25.74 -0.73
C ASN A 181 -6.53 24.83 -1.94
N ASP A 182 -6.16 23.55 -1.82
CA ASP A 182 -6.21 22.56 -2.89
C ASP A 182 -6.32 21.13 -2.35
N GLN A 183 -6.47 20.17 -3.26
CA GLN A 183 -6.55 18.75 -2.90
C GLN A 183 -5.25 18.22 -2.28
N ASN A 184 -4.09 18.76 -2.67
CA ASN A 184 -2.83 18.30 -2.08
C ASN A 184 -2.73 18.67 -0.60
N GLN A 185 -3.17 19.88 -0.21
CA GLN A 185 -3.25 20.26 1.21
C GLN A 185 -4.23 19.37 1.99
N PHE A 186 -5.33 19.00 1.37
CA PHE A 186 -6.29 18.06 1.94
C PHE A 186 -5.66 16.68 2.20
N VAL A 187 -4.97 16.12 1.21
CA VAL A 187 -4.25 14.83 1.37
C VAL A 187 -3.11 14.95 2.38
N THR A 188 -2.42 16.09 2.40
CA THR A 188 -1.38 16.38 3.41
C THR A 188 -1.95 16.33 4.82
N MET A 189 -3.08 16.97 5.09
CA MET A 189 -3.75 16.90 6.38
C MET A 189 -4.16 15.47 6.71
N ALA A 190 -4.76 14.75 5.76
CA ALA A 190 -5.15 13.35 5.97
C ALA A 190 -3.94 12.46 6.33
N SER A 191 -2.77 12.71 5.72
CA SER A 191 -1.54 11.98 6.01
C SER A 191 -1.02 12.26 7.43
N ILE A 192 -1.16 13.48 7.93
CA ILE A 192 -0.82 13.85 9.30
C ILE A 192 -1.75 13.15 10.28
N ILE A 193 -3.05 13.19 10.04
CA ILE A 193 -4.07 12.51 10.87
C ILE A 193 -3.77 10.99 10.91
N GLU A 194 -3.43 10.39 9.79
CA GLU A 194 -3.07 8.96 9.71
C GLU A 194 -1.91 8.62 10.63
N LYS A 195 -0.91 9.47 10.70
CA LYS A 195 0.28 9.25 11.54
C LYS A 195 0.07 9.59 13.02
N GLU A 196 -0.93 10.39 13.34
CA GLU A 196 -1.17 10.85 14.72
C GLU A 196 -2.00 9.88 15.54
N THR A 197 -2.98 9.22 14.95
CA THR A 197 -3.85 8.32 15.71
C THR A 197 -4.26 7.06 14.98
N ALA A 198 -4.17 5.94 15.69
CA ALA A 198 -4.78 4.67 15.30
C ALA A 198 -6.20 4.51 15.91
N VAL A 199 -6.62 5.42 16.80
CA VAL A 199 -7.91 5.33 17.49
C VAL A 199 -9.01 5.88 16.58
N ALA A 200 -9.80 5.00 15.98
CA ALA A 200 -10.84 5.37 15.02
C ALA A 200 -11.87 6.35 15.58
N ALA A 201 -12.27 6.18 16.85
CA ALA A 201 -13.26 7.03 17.51
C ALA A 201 -12.79 8.46 17.79
N GLU A 202 -11.48 8.72 17.71
CA GLU A 202 -10.89 10.03 18.02
C GLU A 202 -10.36 10.75 16.76
N ARG A 203 -10.38 10.09 15.61
CA ARG A 203 -9.74 10.60 14.39
C ARG A 203 -10.30 11.94 13.92
N ASP A 204 -11.59 12.14 14.02
CA ASP A 204 -12.26 13.39 13.67
C ASP A 204 -11.96 14.52 14.69
N ARG A 205 -11.77 14.18 15.98
CA ARG A 205 -11.34 15.15 17.00
C ARG A 205 -9.88 15.55 16.83
N VAL A 206 -9.00 14.62 16.53
CA VAL A 206 -7.60 14.92 16.17
C VAL A 206 -7.55 15.84 14.95
N ALA A 207 -8.35 15.55 13.92
CA ALA A 207 -8.49 16.44 12.76
C ALA A 207 -8.95 17.85 13.18
N SER A 208 -9.89 17.96 14.10
CA SER A 208 -10.40 19.27 14.57
C SER A 208 -9.32 20.12 15.21
N VAL A 209 -8.39 19.53 15.95
CA VAL A 209 -7.27 20.26 16.56
C VAL A 209 -6.42 20.93 15.49
N PHE A 210 -6.01 20.21 14.48
CA PHE A 210 -5.20 20.75 13.39
C PHE A 210 -5.94 21.80 12.57
N ILE A 211 -7.22 21.56 12.27
CA ILE A 211 -8.07 22.54 11.58
C ILE A 211 -8.20 23.83 12.40
N ASN A 212 -8.45 23.73 13.71
CA ASN A 212 -8.55 24.90 14.58
C ASN A 212 -7.23 25.68 14.62
N ARG A 213 -6.10 24.99 14.70
CA ARG A 213 -4.77 25.62 14.64
C ARG A 213 -4.53 26.36 13.33
N LEU A 214 -4.84 25.74 12.20
CA LEU A 214 -4.71 26.39 10.88
C LEU A 214 -5.55 27.66 10.79
N ARG A 215 -6.78 27.64 11.31
CA ARG A 215 -7.70 28.80 11.26
C ARG A 215 -7.19 30.01 12.03
N ILE A 216 -6.45 29.80 13.11
CA ILE A 216 -5.90 30.88 13.93
C ILE A 216 -4.42 31.17 13.66
N GLY A 217 -3.83 30.55 12.65
CA GLY A 217 -2.41 30.71 12.31
C GLY A 217 -1.44 30.09 13.30
N MET A 218 -1.90 29.12 14.13
CA MET A 218 -1.07 28.39 15.06
C MET A 218 -0.30 27.29 14.35
N ARG A 219 1.00 27.13 14.67
CA ARG A 219 1.81 26.05 14.12
C ARG A 219 1.23 24.69 14.50
N LEU A 220 1.31 23.73 13.57
CA LEU A 220 0.73 22.40 13.81
C LEU A 220 1.50 21.60 14.86
N GLN A 221 2.82 21.74 14.92
CA GLN A 221 3.70 21.12 15.94
C GLN A 221 3.43 19.62 16.10
N THR A 222 3.50 18.89 14.99
CA THR A 222 3.24 17.45 14.95
C THR A 222 4.52 16.69 14.62
N ASP A 223 4.90 15.78 15.50
CA ASP A 223 6.14 15.01 15.42
C ASP A 223 6.31 14.23 14.10
N PRO A 224 5.28 13.58 13.52
CA PRO A 224 5.43 12.88 12.25
C PRO A 224 5.98 13.72 11.11
N THR A 225 5.72 15.02 11.08
CA THR A 225 6.26 15.92 10.06
C THR A 225 7.76 16.18 10.27
N VAL A 226 8.20 16.23 11.53
CA VAL A 226 9.62 16.33 11.88
C VAL A 226 10.36 15.08 11.41
N ILE A 227 9.82 13.92 11.73
CA ILE A 227 10.36 12.60 11.31
C ILE A 227 10.49 12.53 9.79
N TYR A 228 9.45 12.92 9.07
CA TYR A 228 9.48 12.92 7.61
C TYR A 228 10.57 13.85 7.05
N GLY A 229 10.68 15.06 7.59
CA GLY A 229 11.70 16.03 7.20
C GLY A 229 13.14 15.61 7.51
N MET A 230 13.34 14.79 8.55
CA MET A 230 14.66 14.22 8.88
C MET A 230 15.12 13.17 7.87
N GLY A 231 14.20 12.49 7.19
CA GLY A 231 14.54 11.43 6.25
C GLY A 231 15.36 10.32 6.90
N GLU A 232 16.49 9.98 6.30
CA GLU A 232 17.39 8.90 6.77
C GLU A 232 18.11 9.24 8.09
N SER A 233 18.15 10.49 8.49
CA SER A 233 18.77 10.88 9.76
C SER A 233 17.96 10.51 11.00
N TYR A 234 16.70 10.11 10.81
CA TYR A 234 15.84 9.62 11.90
C TYR A 234 16.28 8.24 12.37
N SER A 235 16.61 8.13 13.65
CA SER A 235 17.13 6.92 14.30
C SER A 235 16.16 6.27 15.30
N GLY A 236 14.88 6.61 15.22
CA GLY A 236 13.82 6.07 16.10
C GLY A 236 13.47 6.96 17.29
N LYS A 237 14.20 8.06 17.48
CA LYS A 237 13.92 9.06 18.53
C LYS A 237 14.05 10.48 17.98
N ILE A 238 13.24 11.39 18.49
CA ILE A 238 13.32 12.81 18.21
C ILE A 238 13.96 13.50 19.42
N SER A 239 15.05 14.24 19.17
CA SER A 239 15.67 15.10 20.18
C SER A 239 15.05 16.50 20.16
N ARG A 240 15.31 17.28 21.21
CA ARG A 240 14.93 18.71 21.24
C ARG A 240 15.57 19.47 20.07
N LYS A 241 16.79 19.15 19.71
CA LYS A 241 17.49 19.74 18.57
C LYS A 241 16.77 19.45 17.25
N ASP A 242 16.21 18.24 17.08
CA ASP A 242 15.46 17.88 15.87
C ASP A 242 14.19 18.71 15.73
N LEU A 243 13.49 18.99 16.84
CA LEU A 243 12.31 19.86 16.84
C LEU A 243 12.64 21.32 16.45
N GLU A 244 13.85 21.78 16.75
CA GLU A 244 14.31 23.13 16.46
C GLU A 244 14.99 23.26 15.09
N THR A 245 15.34 22.13 14.45
CA THR A 245 16.05 22.12 13.18
C THR A 245 15.11 22.44 12.00
N PRO A 246 15.39 23.50 11.23
CA PRO A 246 14.55 23.85 10.09
C PRO A 246 14.60 22.77 8.99
N THR A 247 13.45 22.29 8.58
CA THR A 247 13.21 21.55 7.33
C THR A 247 11.93 22.08 6.70
N ALA A 248 11.71 21.80 5.44
CA ALA A 248 10.48 22.17 4.76
C ALA A 248 9.22 21.54 5.40
N TYR A 249 9.38 20.42 6.12
CA TYR A 249 8.30 19.66 6.75
C TYR A 249 8.16 19.88 8.25
N ASN A 250 9.13 20.49 8.94
CA ASN A 250 9.08 20.64 10.38
C ASN A 250 8.02 21.67 10.81
N THR A 251 6.88 21.19 11.28
CA THR A 251 5.74 22.01 11.69
C THR A 251 5.93 22.70 13.07
N TYR A 252 7.03 22.47 13.75
CA TYR A 252 7.45 23.29 14.91
C TYR A 252 8.12 24.59 14.46
N VAL A 253 8.63 24.63 13.25
CA VAL A 253 9.37 25.79 12.68
C VAL A 253 8.53 26.51 11.62
N ILE A 254 7.88 25.78 10.72
CA ILE A 254 7.06 26.37 9.67
C ILE A 254 5.65 26.70 10.15
N SER A 255 5.01 27.67 9.50
CA SER A 255 3.60 27.97 9.69
C SER A 255 2.74 27.20 8.69
N GLY A 256 1.60 26.67 9.14
CA GLY A 256 0.68 25.94 8.29
C GLY A 256 1.12 24.51 7.96
N LEU A 257 0.54 23.97 6.89
CA LEU A 257 0.82 22.63 6.38
C LEU A 257 2.21 22.54 5.75
N PRO A 258 2.86 21.37 5.83
CA PRO A 258 4.07 21.10 5.03
C PRO A 258 3.76 21.09 3.53
N PRO A 259 4.79 21.07 2.64
CA PRO A 259 4.61 21.19 1.19
C PRO A 259 3.80 20.05 0.56
N GLY A 260 3.77 18.89 1.19
CA GLY A 260 3.05 17.73 0.68
C GLY A 260 2.78 16.69 1.76
N PRO A 261 2.11 15.58 1.39
CA PRO A 261 1.83 14.48 2.31
C PRO A 261 3.10 13.85 2.88
N ILE A 262 2.99 13.26 4.06
CA ILE A 262 4.10 12.60 4.76
C ILE A 262 3.97 11.07 4.83
N ALA A 263 2.83 10.54 4.41
CA ALA A 263 2.52 9.12 4.38
C ALA A 263 1.29 8.89 3.50
N THR A 264 0.96 7.64 3.26
CA THR A 264 -0.28 7.26 2.59
C THR A 264 -1.45 7.29 3.58
N PRO A 265 -2.44 8.16 3.39
CA PRO A 265 -3.62 8.17 4.24
C PRO A 265 -4.58 7.02 3.90
N SER A 266 -5.28 6.52 4.91
CA SER A 266 -6.45 5.65 4.75
C SER A 266 -7.68 6.45 4.30
N GLU A 267 -8.71 5.74 3.84
CA GLU A 267 -10.03 6.34 3.58
C GLU A 267 -10.60 7.03 4.84
N ALA A 268 -10.41 6.40 6.00
CA ALA A 268 -10.86 6.98 7.28
C ALA A 268 -10.16 8.30 7.61
N SER A 269 -8.87 8.42 7.31
CA SER A 269 -8.14 9.68 7.51
C SER A 269 -8.54 10.76 6.50
N LEU A 270 -8.82 10.40 5.26
CA LEU A 270 -9.42 11.31 4.27
C LEU A 270 -10.78 11.81 4.73
N ASN A 271 -11.63 10.92 5.23
CA ASN A 271 -12.95 11.30 5.76
C ASN A 271 -12.86 12.22 6.97
N ALA A 272 -11.91 11.98 7.89
CA ALA A 272 -11.69 12.85 9.03
C ALA A 272 -11.19 14.25 8.61
N ALA A 273 -10.33 14.33 7.62
CA ALA A 273 -9.88 15.61 7.06
C ALA A 273 -11.01 16.37 6.33
N ALA A 274 -11.94 15.66 5.70
CA ALA A 274 -13.11 16.22 5.01
C ALA A 274 -14.24 16.61 5.98
N HIS A 275 -14.37 15.92 7.10
CA HIS A 275 -15.42 16.08 8.11
C HIS A 275 -14.83 16.08 9.52
N PRO A 276 -13.97 17.05 9.87
CA PRO A 276 -13.45 17.13 11.23
C PRO A 276 -14.58 17.41 12.20
N ALA A 277 -14.43 16.93 13.46
CA ALA A 277 -15.37 17.25 14.50
C ALA A 277 -15.40 18.77 14.73
N LYS A 278 -16.54 19.29 15.13
CA LYS A 278 -16.69 20.70 15.52
C LYS A 278 -16.39 20.84 16.99
N THR A 279 -15.17 21.22 17.34
CA THR A 279 -14.69 21.34 18.70
C THR A 279 -13.92 22.63 18.90
N PRO A 280 -13.74 23.10 20.15
CA PRO A 280 -12.84 24.22 20.46
C PRO A 280 -11.41 23.77 20.76
N TYR A 281 -11.06 22.51 20.55
CA TYR A 281 -9.77 21.96 20.97
C TYR A 281 -8.61 22.49 20.13
N LEU A 282 -7.51 22.82 20.81
CA LEU A 282 -6.24 23.24 20.23
C LEU A 282 -5.08 22.31 20.60
N TYR A 283 -5.28 21.40 21.55
CA TYR A 283 -4.27 20.49 22.07
C TYR A 283 -4.82 19.08 22.29
N PHE A 284 -3.98 18.10 22.13
CA PHE A 284 -4.23 16.74 22.58
C PHE A 284 -2.95 16.08 23.06
N VAL A 285 -3.07 15.14 23.98
CA VAL A 285 -1.98 14.33 24.51
C VAL A 285 -2.50 12.94 24.85
N ALA A 286 -1.66 11.91 24.76
CA ALA A 286 -2.02 10.56 25.17
C ALA A 286 -2.50 10.55 26.64
N ASP A 287 -3.51 9.74 26.93
CA ASP A 287 -4.09 9.61 28.28
C ASP A 287 -3.52 8.45 29.09
N GLY A 288 -2.64 7.63 28.47
CA GLY A 288 -2.10 6.42 29.10
C GLY A 288 -3.05 5.22 29.10
N LYS A 289 -4.24 5.35 28.52
CA LYS A 289 -5.30 4.33 28.45
C LYS A 289 -5.62 3.91 27.00
N GLY A 290 -4.73 4.24 26.07
CA GLY A 290 -4.88 3.96 24.65
C GLY A 290 -5.57 5.04 23.85
N GLY A 291 -6.02 6.13 24.44
CA GLY A 291 -6.65 7.29 23.81
C GLY A 291 -5.90 8.58 24.08
N HIS A 292 -6.61 9.70 23.89
CA HIS A 292 -6.08 11.05 24.06
C HIS A 292 -7.00 11.90 24.94
N THR A 293 -6.40 12.87 25.62
CA THR A 293 -7.10 13.97 26.32
C THR A 293 -6.99 15.22 25.45
N PHE A 294 -8.12 15.87 25.20
CA PHE A 294 -8.23 17.06 24.34
C PHE A 294 -8.43 18.29 25.22
N ASN A 295 -7.73 19.37 24.91
CA ASN A 295 -7.76 20.61 25.67
C ASN A 295 -7.88 21.83 24.75
N THR A 296 -8.46 22.91 25.31
CA THR A 296 -8.70 24.18 24.61
C THR A 296 -7.59 25.22 24.81
N ASN A 297 -6.76 25.05 25.85
CA ASN A 297 -5.69 25.98 26.18
C ASN A 297 -4.45 25.27 26.70
N LEU A 298 -3.34 25.99 26.73
CA LEU A 298 -2.03 25.46 27.13
C LEU A 298 -1.99 25.02 28.60
N ALA A 299 -2.64 25.75 29.49
CA ALA A 299 -2.63 25.43 30.92
C ALA A 299 -3.28 24.06 31.19
N SER A 300 -4.45 23.82 30.60
CA SER A 300 -5.14 22.53 30.67
C SER A 300 -4.35 21.40 29.99
N HIS A 301 -3.74 21.69 28.86
CA HIS A 301 -2.86 20.74 28.18
C HIS A 301 -1.67 20.34 29.06
N ASN A 302 -0.98 21.28 29.66
CA ASN A 302 0.15 21.00 30.55
C ASN A 302 -0.24 20.15 31.76
N ARG A 303 -1.42 20.36 32.34
CA ARG A 303 -1.96 19.47 33.38
C ARG A 303 -2.16 18.06 32.87
N SER A 304 -2.77 17.90 31.70
CA SER A 304 -2.96 16.58 31.06
C SER A 304 -1.63 15.87 30.72
N VAL A 305 -0.60 16.60 30.33
CA VAL A 305 0.76 16.08 30.15
C VAL A 305 1.33 15.54 31.47
N GLN A 306 1.17 16.27 32.56
CA GLN A 306 1.63 15.83 33.91
C GLN A 306 0.88 14.55 34.34
N ASP A 307 -0.43 14.52 34.15
CA ASP A 307 -1.24 13.32 34.45
C ASP A 307 -0.79 12.10 33.63
N TYR A 308 -0.49 12.28 32.35
CA TYR A 308 0.05 11.22 31.49
C TYR A 308 1.41 10.71 32.00
N LEU A 309 2.33 11.63 32.34
CA LEU A 309 3.65 11.25 32.84
C LEU A 309 3.56 10.51 34.17
N LYS A 310 2.63 10.88 35.03
CA LYS A 310 2.34 10.19 36.30
C LYS A 310 1.82 8.77 36.03
N ALA A 311 0.85 8.63 35.13
CA ALA A 311 0.32 7.31 34.71
C ALA A 311 1.39 6.38 34.17
N LEU A 312 2.34 6.89 33.36
CA LEU A 312 3.48 6.13 32.84
C LEU A 312 4.40 5.63 33.96
N LYS A 313 4.69 6.47 34.96
CA LYS A 313 5.52 6.08 36.11
C LYS A 313 4.87 4.97 36.91
N GLU A 314 3.57 5.08 37.18
CA GLU A 314 2.80 4.05 37.90
C GLU A 314 2.77 2.72 37.16
N LYS A 315 2.65 2.74 35.86
CA LYS A 315 2.65 1.52 35.00
C LYS A 315 4.02 0.85 34.93
N ASN A 316 5.11 1.62 34.96
CA ASN A 316 6.48 1.09 34.92
C ASN A 316 6.96 0.61 36.29
N ALA A 317 6.23 0.90 37.39
CA ALA A 317 6.52 0.46 38.74
C ALA A 317 5.82 -0.87 39.12
N GLN A 318 4.94 -1.37 38.29
CA GLN A 318 4.27 -2.67 38.41
C GLN A 318 4.99 -3.73 37.58
#